data_a051f65738bee951068b78c47594e2ee
#
_entry.id   a051f65738bee951068b78c47594e2ee
#
_cell.length_a   1.000
_cell.length_b   1.000
_cell.length_c   1.000
_cell.angle_alpha   90.00
_cell.angle_beta   90.00
_cell.angle_gamma   90.00
#
_symmetry.space_group_name_H-M   'P 1'
#
loop_
_entity.id
_entity.type
_entity.pdbx_description
1 polymer ?
#
loop_
_entity_poly.entity_id
_entity_poly.type
_entity_poly.pdbx_seq_one_letter_code
_entity_poly.pdbx_strand_id
1 'polypeptide(L)'
;MRVLVGLSSLALAFAAGAQATVPRGTLTGVVKRGPIAPVCVAEQPCDEPAKNVTLLFSRNGIVVARVVTDNQGRYRRRLPAGIYVVRRPAASAFDRKLEPNRVRVYAGRVRNVDFSIDTGIR
;
A
#
# COMPACT_ATOMS: atom_id res chain seq x y z
N MET A 1 -50.45 0.09 -45.01
CA MET A 1 -49.89 0.08 -44.67
C MET A 1 -49.09 0.30 -43.84
N ARG A 2 -48.69 0.11 -43.30
CA ARG A 2 -48.06 0.39 -42.52
C ARG A 2 -46.99 0.07 -42.08
N VAL A 3 -46.41 0.17 -41.58
CA VAL A 3 -45.37 -0.09 -41.23
C VAL A 3 -44.85 -0.18 -40.21
N LEU A 4 -44.55 -0.32 -39.74
CA LEU A 4 -44.03 -0.42 -38.81
C LEU A 4 -42.95 -0.43 -38.39
N VAL A 5 -42.42 -0.22 -37.99
CA VAL A 5 -41.45 -0.18 -37.62
C VAL A 5 -40.85 -0.55 -36.70
N GLY A 6 -40.51 -0.84 -36.39
CA GLY A 6 -39.86 -1.34 -35.64
C GLY A 6 -38.98 -0.93 -34.90
N LEU A 7 -38.79 -0.74 -34.39
CA LEU A 7 -38.00 -0.35 -33.69
C LEU A 7 -37.19 -0.84 -33.00
N SER A 8 -36.67 -1.11 -32.90
CA SER A 8 -35.81 -1.64 -32.43
C SER A 8 -35.16 -1.23 -31.50
N SER A 9 -35.18 -1.10 -30.86
CA SER A 9 -34.64 -0.74 -29.94
C SER A 9 -33.61 -1.12 -29.49
N LEU A 10 -32.92 -1.31 -29.34
CA LEU A 10 -31.89 -1.64 -28.92
C LEU A 10 -31.34 -1.59 -27.85
N ALA A 11 -31.25 -1.69 -27.38
CA ALA A 11 -30.84 -1.82 -26.36
C ALA A 11 -29.64 -1.75 -26.02
N LEU A 12 -29.12 -1.55 -25.76
CA LEU A 12 -28.01 -1.47 -25.46
C LEU A 12 -27.49 -1.82 -24.40
N ALA A 13 -27.41 -2.22 -24.06
CA ALA A 13 -26.93 -2.74 -23.23
C ALA A 13 -25.88 -2.48 -22.71
N PHE A 14 -25.45 -2.26 -22.24
CA PHE A 14 -24.51 -2.05 -21.82
C PHE A 14 -23.99 -2.63 -21.01
N ALA A 15 -23.73 -2.99 -20.92
CA ALA A 15 -22.87 -3.57 -20.49
C ALA A 15 -22.33 -3.04 -19.43
N ALA A 16 -22.75 -2.23 -19.02
CA ALA A 16 -22.20 -1.73 -18.05
C ALA A 16 -21.80 -2.63 -17.12
N GLY A 17 -22.42 -3.42 -16.84
CA GLY A 17 -22.05 -4.16 -15.81
C GLY A 17 -20.92 -4.93 -15.96
N ALA A 18 -20.50 -4.97 -17.01
CA ALA A 18 -19.47 -5.81 -17.19
C ALA A 18 -18.25 -5.39 -16.63
N GLN A 19 -18.15 -4.37 -15.96
CA GLN A 19 -16.96 -4.03 -15.48
C GLN A 19 -16.53 -4.90 -14.48
N ALA A 20 -15.54 -5.59 -14.58
CA ALA A 20 -15.00 -6.45 -13.59
C ALA A 20 -14.46 -5.61 -12.51
N THR A 21 -14.83 -5.86 -11.32
CA THR A 21 -14.27 -5.15 -10.20
C THR A 21 -13.04 -5.85 -9.79
N VAL A 22 -11.95 -5.17 -9.66
CA VAL A 22 -10.71 -5.74 -9.16
C VAL A 22 -10.88 -6.04 -7.70
N PRO A 23 -10.63 -7.26 -7.25
CA PRO A 23 -10.70 -7.55 -5.83
C PRO A 23 -9.66 -6.76 -5.07
N ARG A 24 -10.06 -6.17 -3.96
CA ARG A 24 -9.18 -5.35 -3.17
C ARG A 24 -9.16 -5.76 -1.72
N GLY A 25 -8.06 -5.50 -1.08
CA GLY A 25 -7.94 -5.63 0.36
C GLY A 25 -7.34 -4.36 0.92
N THR A 26 -7.12 -4.35 2.22
CA THR A 26 -6.60 -3.18 2.90
C THR A 26 -5.38 -3.57 3.73
N LEU A 27 -4.35 -2.76 3.66
CA LEU A 27 -3.22 -2.87 4.57
C LEU A 27 -3.27 -1.70 5.52
N THR A 28 -2.95 -1.95 6.77
CA THR A 28 -2.86 -0.93 7.78
C THR A 28 -1.70 -1.29 8.70
N GLY A 29 -1.17 -0.34 9.40
CA GLY A 29 -0.08 -0.63 10.33
C GLY A 29 0.69 0.61 10.71
N VAL A 30 1.80 0.38 11.35
CA VAL A 30 2.67 1.43 11.83
C VAL A 30 4.05 1.23 11.25
N VAL A 31 4.68 2.31 10.86
CA VAL A 31 6.06 2.28 10.40
C VAL A 31 6.92 2.92 11.48
N LYS A 32 7.96 2.22 11.87
CA LYS A 32 8.91 2.73 12.85
C LYS A 32 10.29 2.80 12.24
N ARG A 33 11.09 3.65 12.80
CA ARG A 33 12.48 3.77 12.40
C ARG A 33 13.37 3.60 13.60
N GLY A 34 14.49 2.92 13.43
CA GLY A 34 15.41 2.67 14.51
C GLY A 34 16.68 1.99 14.04
N PRO A 35 17.67 1.92 14.88
CA PRO A 35 17.71 2.50 16.22
C PRO A 35 17.84 4.03 16.15
N ILE A 36 17.39 4.70 17.18
CA ILE A 36 17.47 6.16 17.22
C ILE A 36 18.72 6.63 17.97
N ALA A 37 19.50 5.71 18.44
CA ALA A 37 20.76 6.01 19.14
C ALA A 37 21.74 4.87 18.91
N PRO A 38 23.04 5.13 18.97
CA PRO A 38 24.03 4.08 18.76
C PRO A 38 23.96 2.98 19.79
N VAL A 39 23.53 3.30 20.99
CA VAL A 39 23.39 2.33 22.06
C VAL A 39 21.96 2.39 22.55
N CYS A 40 21.32 1.27 22.55
CA CYS A 40 19.95 1.19 23.02
C CYS A 40 19.96 0.74 24.47
N VAL A 41 19.25 1.48 25.31
CA VAL A 41 19.22 1.20 26.74
C VAL A 41 18.00 0.35 27.04
N ALA A 42 18.17 -0.63 27.91
CA ALA A 42 17.06 -1.49 28.27
C ALA A 42 15.91 -0.67 28.82
N GLU A 43 14.72 -1.10 28.53
CA GLU A 43 13.50 -0.46 29.01
C GLU A 43 13.23 0.93 28.44
N GLN A 44 13.99 1.33 27.47
CA GLN A 44 13.68 2.57 26.76
C GLN A 44 13.49 2.27 25.28
N PRO A 45 12.54 2.91 24.62
CA PRO A 45 12.35 2.68 23.20
C PRO A 45 13.60 3.06 22.43
N CYS A 46 14.00 2.24 21.51
CA CYS A 46 15.14 2.52 20.65
C CYS A 46 14.67 2.79 19.22
N ASP A 47 13.41 2.92 19.03
CA ASP A 47 12.84 3.28 17.74
C ASP A 47 11.79 4.37 17.96
N GLU A 48 11.34 4.93 16.90
CA GLU A 48 10.33 5.98 16.93
C GLU A 48 9.41 5.86 15.73
N PRO A 49 8.23 6.43 15.78
CA PRO A 49 7.35 6.43 14.61
C PRO A 49 8.01 7.13 13.43
N ALA A 50 7.89 6.54 12.27
CA ALA A 50 8.41 7.16 11.05
C ALA A 50 7.35 8.09 10.49
N LYS A 51 7.49 9.38 10.79
CA LYS A 51 6.50 10.38 10.38
C LYS A 51 6.70 10.79 8.97
N ASN A 52 5.62 10.98 8.25
CA ASN A 52 5.65 11.52 6.89
C ASN A 52 6.57 10.75 5.96
N VAL A 53 6.61 9.46 6.11
CA VAL A 53 7.42 8.60 5.27
C VAL A 53 6.56 8.07 4.14
N THR A 54 7.09 8.10 2.95
CA THR A 54 6.40 7.58 1.79
C THR A 54 6.76 6.13 1.57
N LEU A 55 5.75 5.30 1.40
CA LEU A 55 5.92 3.90 1.03
C LEU A 55 5.38 3.73 -0.38
N LEU A 56 6.13 3.03 -1.20
CA LEU A 56 5.73 2.72 -2.55
C LEU A 56 5.44 1.23 -2.66
N PHE A 57 4.25 0.90 -3.12
CA PHE A 57 3.85 -0.48 -3.32
C PHE A 57 3.91 -0.77 -4.81
N SER A 58 4.74 -1.72 -5.19
CA SER A 58 4.91 -2.02 -6.61
C SER A 58 4.68 -3.48 -6.92
N ARG A 59 4.26 -3.74 -8.15
CA ARG A 59 4.10 -5.08 -8.68
C ARG A 59 4.75 -5.09 -10.04
N ASN A 60 5.54 -6.13 -10.28
CA ASN A 60 6.23 -6.27 -11.56
C ASN A 60 7.01 -5.01 -11.93
N GLY A 61 7.61 -4.40 -10.95
CA GLY A 61 8.43 -3.20 -11.19
C GLY A 61 7.66 -1.92 -11.38
N ILE A 62 6.34 -1.96 -11.31
CA ILE A 62 5.51 -0.78 -11.52
C ILE A 62 4.89 -0.35 -10.20
N VAL A 63 5.00 0.91 -9.88
CA VAL A 63 4.41 1.45 -8.66
C VAL A 63 2.89 1.51 -8.84
N VAL A 64 2.18 0.76 -8.00
CA VAL A 64 0.74 0.69 -8.04
C VAL A 64 0.12 1.70 -7.09
N ALA A 65 0.77 1.96 -5.98
CA ALA A 65 0.21 2.86 -4.98
C ALA A 65 1.31 3.47 -4.14
N ARG A 66 0.96 4.58 -3.53
CA ARG A 66 1.85 5.32 -2.66
C ARG A 66 1.06 5.71 -1.45
N VAL A 67 1.67 5.66 -0.28
CA VAL A 67 1.03 6.10 0.93
C VAL A 67 2.05 6.85 1.78
N VAL A 68 1.58 7.82 2.53
CA VAL A 68 2.44 8.59 3.41
C VAL A 68 1.97 8.37 4.84
N THR A 69 2.89 8.09 5.74
CA THR A 69 2.54 7.87 7.13
C THR A 69 2.17 9.18 7.81
N ASP A 70 1.38 9.07 8.85
CA ASP A 70 1.00 10.24 9.64
C ASP A 70 2.04 10.54 10.72
N ASN A 71 1.72 11.42 11.63
CA ASN A 71 2.65 11.83 12.68
C ASN A 71 2.94 10.73 13.70
N GLN A 72 2.17 9.68 13.69
CA GLN A 72 2.40 8.53 14.56
C GLN A 72 2.91 7.34 13.77
N GLY A 73 3.32 7.57 12.54
CA GLY A 73 3.85 6.50 11.71
C GLY A 73 2.80 5.57 11.16
N ARG A 74 1.54 5.91 11.27
CA ARG A 74 0.47 5.01 10.84
C ARG A 74 0.14 5.20 9.38
N TYR A 75 -0.24 4.12 8.73
CA TYR A 75 -0.68 4.16 7.34
C TYR A 75 -1.89 3.26 7.17
N ARG A 76 -2.63 3.52 6.12
CA ARG A 76 -3.72 2.67 5.72
C ARG A 76 -3.90 2.85 4.22
N ARG A 77 -3.97 1.73 3.51
CA ARG A 77 -4.12 1.81 2.06
C ARG A 77 -4.92 0.63 1.54
N ARG A 78 -5.84 0.91 0.66
CA ARG A 78 -6.59 -0.12 -0.03
C ARG A 78 -5.91 -0.41 -1.35
N LEU A 79 -5.70 -1.69 -1.64
CA LEU A 79 -4.90 -2.11 -2.78
C LEU A 79 -5.55 -3.30 -3.46
N PRO A 80 -5.35 -3.46 -4.76
CA PRO A 80 -5.75 -4.70 -5.41
C PRO A 80 -5.06 -5.88 -4.74
N ALA A 81 -5.75 -7.00 -4.64
CA ALA A 81 -5.17 -8.19 -4.02
C ALA A 81 -3.94 -8.65 -4.81
N GLY A 82 -2.93 -9.07 -4.12
CA GLY A 82 -1.72 -9.53 -4.75
C GLY A 82 -0.50 -9.35 -3.87
N ILE A 83 0.65 -9.62 -4.42
CA ILE A 83 1.92 -9.50 -3.72
C ILE A 83 2.63 -8.25 -4.20
N TYR A 84 3.10 -7.47 -3.25
CA TYR A 84 3.76 -6.20 -3.54
C TYR A 84 5.16 -6.16 -2.97
N VAL A 85 6.03 -5.50 -3.68
CA VAL A 85 7.32 -5.09 -3.14
C VAL A 85 7.13 -3.69 -2.60
N VAL A 86 7.54 -3.47 -1.36
CA VAL A 86 7.37 -2.19 -0.69
C VAL A 86 8.73 -1.57 -0.51
N ARG A 87 8.83 -0.30 -0.88
CA ARG A 87 10.10 0.39 -0.73
C ARG A 87 9.84 1.87 -0.53
N ARG A 88 10.86 2.56 -0.13
CA ARG A 88 10.84 4.00 -0.04
C ARG A 88 11.35 4.60 -1.34
N PRO A 89 10.97 5.82 -1.67
CA PRO A 89 11.59 6.51 -2.79
C PRO A 89 13.10 6.58 -2.56
N ALA A 90 13.83 6.87 -3.58
CA ALA A 90 15.25 6.95 -3.49
C ALA A 90 15.62 7.77 -2.29
N ALA A 91 16.26 7.16 -1.36
CA ALA A 91 16.52 7.79 -0.11
C ALA A 91 18.00 7.93 0.07
N SER A 92 18.38 8.56 1.13
CA SER A 92 19.78 8.67 1.43
C SER A 92 20.34 7.28 1.72
N ALA A 93 21.66 7.21 1.69
CA ALA A 93 22.31 5.95 1.96
C ALA A 93 21.98 5.38 3.32
N PHE A 94 21.47 6.18 4.22
CA PHE A 94 21.19 5.73 5.55
C PHE A 94 19.80 5.14 5.74
N ASP A 95 18.93 5.31 4.78
CA ASP A 95 17.57 4.84 4.92
C ASP A 95 17.29 3.68 4.03
N ARG A 96 18.19 2.68 4.12
CA ARG A 96 18.12 1.72 3.16
C ARG A 96 17.23 0.61 3.38
N LYS A 97 17.04 0.13 4.54
CA LYS A 97 16.35 -1.10 4.72
C LYS A 97 14.99 -0.93 5.30
N LEU A 98 14.00 -1.27 4.50
CA LEU A 98 12.63 -1.34 4.94
C LEU A 98 12.26 -2.82 5.06
N GLU A 99 11.72 -3.21 6.21
CA GLU A 99 11.31 -4.58 6.41
C GLU A 99 9.93 -4.65 7.03
N PRO A 100 9.11 -5.58 6.59
CA PRO A 100 9.34 -6.47 5.46
C PRO A 100 9.29 -5.70 4.16
N ASN A 101 9.94 -6.19 3.12
CA ASN A 101 9.91 -5.51 1.84
C ASN A 101 8.96 -6.19 0.86
N ARG A 102 8.23 -7.18 1.30
CA ARG A 102 7.27 -7.87 0.46
C ARG A 102 6.04 -8.17 1.29
N VAL A 103 4.89 -7.85 0.77
CA VAL A 103 3.64 -8.04 1.50
C VAL A 103 2.57 -8.57 0.57
N ARG A 104 1.62 -9.26 1.13
CA ARG A 104 0.50 -9.76 0.36
C ARG A 104 -0.78 -9.08 0.83
N VAL A 105 -1.59 -8.68 -0.12
CA VAL A 105 -2.90 -8.12 0.13
C VAL A 105 -3.93 -9.18 -0.26
N TYR A 106 -4.84 -9.49 0.66
CA TYR A 106 -5.87 -10.49 0.41
C TYR A 106 -7.20 -9.78 0.16
N ALA A 107 -7.90 -10.24 -0.86
CA ALA A 107 -9.18 -9.64 -1.22
C ALA A 107 -10.15 -9.70 -0.03
N GLY A 108 -10.81 -8.61 0.22
CA GLY A 108 -11.84 -8.55 1.25
C GLY A 108 -11.33 -8.55 2.67
N ARG A 109 -10.03 -8.43 2.87
CA ARG A 109 -9.48 -8.47 4.21
C ARG A 109 -8.71 -7.22 4.56
N VAL A 110 -8.73 -6.91 5.85
CA VAL A 110 -7.88 -5.87 6.41
C VAL A 110 -6.74 -6.60 7.10
N ARG A 111 -5.52 -6.28 6.73
CA ARG A 111 -4.36 -6.93 7.28
C ARG A 111 -3.44 -5.92 7.91
N ASN A 112 -2.99 -6.22 9.12
CA ASN A 112 -2.06 -5.33 9.80
C ASN A 112 -0.65 -5.75 9.48
N VAL A 113 0.11 -4.88 8.87
CA VAL A 113 1.51 -5.12 8.56
C VAL A 113 2.30 -3.90 9.01
N ASP A 114 3.18 -4.09 9.96
CA ASP A 114 4.02 -3.03 10.46
C ASP A 114 5.36 -3.09 9.73
N PHE A 115 5.92 -1.94 9.45
CA PHE A 115 7.21 -1.85 8.78
C PHE A 115 8.23 -1.21 9.69
N SER A 116 9.47 -1.56 9.48
CA SER A 116 10.56 -0.91 10.19
C SER A 116 11.62 -0.47 9.21
N ILE A 117 12.21 0.65 9.51
CA ILE A 117 13.26 1.25 8.71
C ILE A 117 14.53 1.23 9.52
N ASP A 118 15.60 0.68 8.95
CA ASP A 118 16.90 0.69 9.58
C ASP A 118 17.52 2.06 9.32
N THR A 119 17.77 2.81 10.36
CA THR A 119 18.37 4.13 10.24
C THR A 119 19.84 4.09 9.90
N GLY A 120 20.50 2.96 10.13
CA GLY A 120 21.92 2.86 9.92
C GLY A 120 22.76 3.40 11.07
N ILE A 121 22.14 3.87 12.12
CA ILE A 121 22.87 4.36 13.28
C ILE A 121 23.46 3.15 14.02
N ARG A 122 24.74 3.18 14.26
CA ARG A 122 25.45 2.07 14.92
C ARG A 122 26.27 2.58 16.09
#